data_af35ed7a5570a1e906b8e1ebbbf23391
#
_entry.id   af35ed7a5570a1e906b8e1ebbbf23391
#
_cell.length_a   1.000
_cell.length_b   1.000
_cell.length_c   1.000
_cell.angle_alpha   90.00
_cell.angle_beta   90.00
_cell.angle_gamma   90.00
#
_symmetry.space_group_name_H-M   'P 1'
#
loop_
_entity.id
_entity.type
_entity.pdbx_description
1 polymer ?
#
loop_
_entity_poly.entity_id
_entity_poly.type
_entity_poly.pdbx_seq_one_letter_code
_entity_poly.pdbx_strand_id
1 'polypeptide(L)'
;MSDIVGSNGQRYLLVTNVDPSTGQVVPGGAAPQATSAPTTSVASSATSVTLLALNTSRKWASFRNDSTSVAYIAKSGTATTSSVYLLQPQGYLYFDDYTGVVSAIWASANGFMRLEEGT
;
A
#
# COMPACT_ATOMS: atom_id res chain seq x y z
N MET A 1 -30.29 -27.77 11.32
CA MET A 1 -29.99 -27.34 10.77
C MET A 1 -29.77 -27.09 10.16
N SER A 2 -29.60 -26.81 10.31
CA SER A 2 -29.31 -26.31 9.62
C SER A 2 -28.74 -26.20 8.81
N ASP A 3 -28.74 -26.20 8.91
CA ASP A 3 -28.24 -26.02 8.07
C ASP A 3 -27.87 -26.00 7.37
N ILE A 4 -28.18 -26.40 7.45
CA ILE A 4 -27.98 -26.38 6.75
C ILE A 4 -27.93 -26.73 6.02
N VAL A 5 -28.34 -27.19 6.34
CA VAL A 5 -28.48 -27.39 5.68
C VAL A 5 -28.71 -27.45 5.19
N GLY A 6 -29.06 -27.86 5.28
CA GLY A 6 -29.51 -27.87 4.95
C GLY A 6 -29.79 -28.09 4.54
N SER A 7 -30.26 -28.80 4.71
CA SER A 7 -30.46 -29.06 4.42
C SER A 7 -30.47 -29.34 3.80
N ASN A 8 -30.91 -29.93 3.97
CA ASN A 8 -30.68 -30.09 3.59
C ASN A 8 -30.27 -30.16 3.22
N GLY A 9 -30.35 -30.45 3.23
CA GLY A 9 -29.82 -30.15 3.34
C GLY A 9 -29.10 -29.74 2.94
N GLN A 10 -29.00 -29.39 3.13
CA GLN A 10 -28.26 -28.66 3.05
C GLN A 10 -27.69 -28.02 2.95
N ARG A 11 -27.80 -28.21 2.80
CA ARG A 11 -27.16 -27.35 2.96
C ARG A 11 -26.41 -26.81 2.49
N TYR A 12 -26.06 -26.33 2.38
CA TYR A 12 -25.23 -25.48 2.13
C TYR A 12 -24.46 -24.97 1.89
N LEU A 13 -24.89 -24.86 1.61
CA LEU A 13 -24.19 -23.81 1.58
C LEU A 13 -22.97 -23.60 1.95
N LEU A 14 -22.30 -23.26 1.91
CA LEU A 14 -21.26 -22.81 2.21
C LEU A 14 -20.78 -21.51 2.59
N VAL A 15 -21.29 -20.59 3.02
CA VAL A 15 -20.74 -19.31 3.36
C VAL A 15 -19.87 -19.41 4.56
N THR A 16 -18.66 -18.89 4.44
CA THR A 16 -17.74 -18.77 5.54
C THR A 16 -17.78 -17.34 6.09
N ASN A 17 -17.17 -17.09 7.23
CA ASN A 17 -17.05 -15.75 7.81
C ASN A 17 -18.40 -15.09 8.06
N VAL A 18 -19.35 -15.84 8.54
CA VAL A 18 -20.65 -15.32 8.95
C VAL A 18 -20.65 -15.21 10.48
N ASP A 19 -21.05 -14.06 10.99
CA ASP A 19 -21.22 -13.85 12.42
C ASP A 19 -22.47 -14.59 12.86
N PRO A 20 -22.37 -15.60 13.73
CA PRO A 20 -23.55 -16.39 14.13
C PRO A 20 -24.56 -15.61 14.96
N SER A 21 -24.15 -14.49 15.55
CA SER A 21 -25.08 -13.71 16.36
C SER A 21 -25.85 -12.68 15.57
N THR A 22 -25.31 -12.19 14.45
CA THR A 22 -25.95 -11.16 13.63
C THR A 22 -26.30 -11.68 12.23
N GLY A 23 -25.72 -12.78 11.80
CA GLY A 23 -25.88 -13.29 10.43
C GLY A 23 -25.12 -12.49 9.38
N GLN A 24 -24.34 -11.51 9.77
CA GLN A 24 -23.58 -10.71 8.83
C GLN A 24 -22.27 -11.39 8.47
N VAL A 25 -21.81 -11.13 7.24
CA VAL A 25 -20.50 -11.60 6.82
C VAL A 25 -19.44 -10.81 7.59
N VAL A 26 -18.55 -11.54 8.26
CA VAL A 26 -17.40 -10.95 8.93
C VAL A 26 -16.25 -10.92 7.93
N PRO A 27 -15.64 -9.75 7.68
CA PRO A 27 -14.57 -9.65 6.69
C PRO A 27 -13.23 -10.18 7.22
N GLY A 28 -13.24 -11.37 7.80
CA GLY A 28 -12.04 -11.98 8.35
C GLY A 28 -10.96 -12.09 7.29
N GLY A 29 -9.77 -11.65 7.60
CA GLY A 29 -8.65 -11.63 6.67
C GLY A 29 -8.60 -10.43 5.75
N ALA A 30 -9.63 -9.60 5.72
CA ALA A 30 -9.59 -8.37 4.94
C ALA A 30 -8.77 -7.31 5.68
N ALA A 31 -7.92 -6.58 4.95
CA ALA A 31 -7.19 -5.47 5.52
C ALA A 31 -8.14 -4.34 5.88
N PRO A 32 -7.89 -3.62 7.00
CA PRO A 32 -8.65 -2.42 7.31
C PRO A 32 -8.54 -1.40 6.18
N GLN A 33 -9.62 -0.73 5.88
CA GLN A 33 -9.63 0.27 4.82
C GLN A 33 -9.15 1.61 5.35
N ALA A 34 -8.45 2.34 4.50
CA ALA A 34 -8.06 3.71 4.80
C ALA A 34 -9.27 4.63 4.67
N THR A 35 -9.30 5.66 5.50
CA THR A 35 -10.34 6.68 5.45
C THR A 35 -9.80 8.03 4.99
N SER A 36 -8.49 8.13 4.80
CA SER A 36 -7.84 9.35 4.34
C SER A 36 -6.61 8.98 3.50
N ALA A 37 -6.42 9.67 2.40
CA ALA A 37 -5.29 9.43 1.51
C ALA A 37 -4.92 10.71 0.77
N PRO A 38 -4.41 11.74 1.47
CA PRO A 38 -4.02 12.98 0.81
C PRO A 38 -2.83 12.76 -0.11
N THR A 39 -2.84 13.46 -1.24
CA THR A 39 -1.70 13.46 -2.15
C THR A 39 -0.64 14.45 -1.66
N THR A 40 0.59 14.00 -1.62
CA THR A 40 1.73 14.84 -1.29
C THR A 40 2.81 14.71 -2.35
N SER A 41 3.82 15.57 -2.28
CA SER A 41 4.91 15.57 -3.25
C SER A 41 6.23 15.76 -2.54
N VAL A 42 7.25 15.03 -3.00
CA VAL A 42 8.62 15.18 -2.53
C VAL A 42 9.49 15.49 -3.73
N ALA A 43 10.28 16.55 -3.65
CA ALA A 43 11.16 16.94 -4.74
C ALA A 43 12.20 15.84 -4.99
N SER A 44 12.48 15.58 -6.25
CA SER A 44 13.49 14.61 -6.65
C SER A 44 14.87 15.05 -6.17
N SER A 45 15.73 14.08 -5.89
CA SER A 45 17.07 14.35 -5.37
C SER A 45 18.04 13.28 -5.85
N ALA A 46 19.26 13.70 -6.15
CA ALA A 46 20.35 12.77 -6.47
C ALA A 46 21.01 12.20 -5.22
N THR A 47 20.51 12.56 -4.05
CA THR A 47 20.87 11.94 -2.76
C THR A 47 19.60 11.39 -2.15
N SER A 48 19.75 10.41 -1.24
CA SER A 48 18.58 9.78 -0.62
C SER A 48 17.74 10.79 0.15
N VAL A 49 16.43 10.77 -0.08
CA VAL A 49 15.47 11.61 0.65
C VAL A 49 14.35 10.74 1.19
N THR A 50 13.73 11.16 2.28
CA THR A 50 12.58 10.47 2.85
C THR A 50 11.34 10.82 2.06
N LEU A 51 10.61 9.80 1.59
CA LEU A 51 9.30 9.96 0.98
C LEU A 51 8.20 9.93 2.03
N LEU A 52 8.26 8.96 2.93
CA LEU A 52 7.28 8.77 4.00
C LEU A 52 8.00 8.44 5.29
N ALA A 53 7.61 9.11 6.37
CA ALA A 53 8.06 8.76 7.71
C ALA A 53 7.37 7.49 8.17
N LEU A 54 7.92 6.85 9.21
CA LEU A 54 7.26 5.73 9.87
C LEU A 54 5.85 6.15 10.27
N ASN A 55 4.87 5.32 9.94
CA ASN A 55 3.46 5.59 10.27
C ASN A 55 2.72 4.27 10.49
N THR A 56 2.53 3.91 11.74
CA THR A 56 1.88 2.64 12.08
C THR A 56 0.39 2.63 11.73
N SER A 57 -0.19 3.77 11.41
CA SER A 57 -1.58 3.86 10.95
C SER A 57 -1.71 3.69 9.44
N ARG A 58 -0.60 3.57 8.72
CA ARG A 58 -0.63 3.42 7.26
C ARG A 58 -1.27 2.09 6.88
N LYS A 59 -2.24 2.15 5.97
CA LYS A 59 -2.89 0.97 5.39
C LYS A 59 -2.28 0.63 4.05
N TRP A 60 -1.93 1.63 3.26
CA TRP A 60 -1.31 1.47 1.96
C TRP A 60 -0.57 2.74 1.57
N ALA A 61 0.28 2.64 0.55
CA ALA A 61 0.96 3.78 -0.03
C ALA A 61 1.10 3.59 -1.53
N SER A 62 1.03 4.67 -2.28
CA SER A 62 1.25 4.66 -3.71
C SER A 62 2.17 5.80 -4.12
N PHE A 63 2.93 5.57 -5.18
CA PHE A 63 3.97 6.48 -5.63
C PHE A 63 3.97 6.56 -7.15
N ARG A 64 4.09 7.76 -7.68
CA ARG A 64 4.30 7.97 -9.11
C ARG A 64 5.53 8.85 -9.30
N ASN A 65 6.45 8.38 -10.13
CA ASN A 65 7.66 9.13 -10.44
C ASN A 65 7.34 10.22 -11.47
N ASP A 66 7.07 11.42 -10.98
CA ASP A 66 6.75 12.57 -11.83
C ASP A 66 8.03 13.36 -12.11
N SER A 67 8.96 12.71 -12.79
CA SER A 67 10.21 13.29 -13.20
C SER A 67 10.63 12.69 -14.54
N THR A 68 11.70 13.20 -15.12
CA THR A 68 12.27 12.64 -16.35
C THR A 68 13.44 11.71 -16.05
N SER A 69 13.70 11.41 -14.78
CA SER A 69 14.81 10.57 -14.35
C SER A 69 14.27 9.33 -13.64
N VAL A 70 15.02 8.23 -13.72
CA VAL A 70 14.70 7.01 -12.98
C VAL A 70 14.84 7.28 -11.49
N ALA A 71 13.90 6.75 -10.72
CA ALA A 71 13.92 6.80 -9.27
C ALA A 71 14.09 5.41 -8.70
N TYR A 72 14.80 5.30 -7.58
CA TYR A 72 14.99 4.06 -6.85
C TYR A 72 14.38 4.25 -5.47
N ILE A 73 13.50 3.32 -5.08
CA ILE A 73 12.76 3.41 -3.82
C ILE A 73 13.20 2.28 -2.90
N ALA A 74 13.38 2.60 -1.63
CA ALA A 74 13.73 1.65 -0.60
C ALA A 74 12.72 1.69 0.54
N LYS A 75 12.35 0.53 1.06
CA LYS A 75 11.60 0.39 2.30
C LYS A 75 12.59 0.49 3.47
N SER A 76 13.23 1.61 3.59
CA SER A 76 14.23 1.88 4.64
C SER A 76 14.51 3.37 4.71
N GLY A 77 15.35 3.77 5.66
CA GLY A 77 15.72 5.17 5.83
C GLY A 77 16.70 5.69 4.78
N THR A 78 17.29 4.81 3.96
CA THR A 78 18.28 5.22 2.95
C THR A 78 18.06 4.45 1.66
N ALA A 79 17.90 5.17 0.55
CA ALA A 79 17.82 4.60 -0.78
C ALA A 79 19.17 4.70 -1.47
N THR A 80 19.46 3.73 -2.32
CA THR A 80 20.65 3.74 -3.18
C THR A 80 20.23 3.35 -4.59
N THR A 81 21.12 3.55 -5.56
CA THR A 81 20.85 3.11 -6.94
C THR A 81 20.80 1.60 -7.09
N SER A 82 21.02 0.85 -6.02
CA SER A 82 20.85 -0.60 -5.98
C SER A 82 19.55 -0.99 -5.26
N SER A 83 18.71 -0.05 -4.88
CA SER A 83 17.44 -0.35 -4.22
C SER A 83 16.52 -1.18 -5.13
N VAL A 84 15.66 -1.97 -4.50
CA VAL A 84 14.87 -2.99 -5.18
C VAL A 84 13.87 -2.42 -6.17
N TYR A 85 13.24 -1.31 -5.81
CA TYR A 85 12.15 -0.75 -6.61
C TYR A 85 12.69 0.34 -7.51
N LEU A 86 12.68 0.09 -8.81
CA LEU A 86 13.11 1.05 -9.81
C LEU A 86 11.88 1.57 -10.54
N LEU A 87 11.64 2.87 -10.48
CA LEU A 87 10.53 3.52 -11.15
C LEU A 87 11.04 4.36 -12.32
N GLN A 88 10.64 3.96 -13.53
CA GLN A 88 10.85 4.77 -14.72
C GLN A 88 10.07 6.09 -14.60
N PRO A 89 10.40 7.10 -15.41
CA PRO A 89 9.56 8.29 -15.50
C PRO A 89 8.11 7.89 -15.73
N GLN A 90 7.20 8.45 -14.92
CA GLN A 90 5.78 8.13 -14.88
C GLN A 90 5.48 6.71 -14.36
N GLY A 91 6.47 6.00 -13.85
CA GLY A 91 6.29 4.69 -13.24
C GLY A 91 5.53 4.80 -11.92
N TYR A 92 4.90 3.69 -11.54
CA TYR A 92 3.99 3.64 -10.40
C TYR A 92 4.36 2.48 -9.49
N LEU A 93 4.26 2.71 -8.18
CA LEU A 93 4.48 1.68 -7.16
C LEU A 93 3.37 1.75 -6.12
N TYR A 94 2.87 0.60 -5.70
CA TYR A 94 1.87 0.48 -4.65
C TYR A 94 2.28 -0.63 -3.69
N PHE A 95 2.10 -0.40 -2.39
CA PHE A 95 2.21 -1.49 -1.42
C PHE A 95 1.30 -1.23 -0.22
N ASP A 96 0.95 -2.31 0.50
CA ASP A 96 0.05 -2.26 1.64
C ASP A 96 0.55 -3.13 2.81
N ASP A 97 1.84 -3.44 2.83
CA ASP A 97 2.44 -4.39 3.78
C ASP A 97 3.60 -3.79 4.57
N TYR A 98 3.74 -2.46 4.57
CA TYR A 98 4.88 -1.83 5.22
C TYR A 98 4.50 -0.47 5.79
N THR A 99 4.82 -0.25 7.07
CA THR A 99 4.51 0.99 7.78
C THR A 99 5.75 1.81 8.14
N GLY A 100 6.92 1.32 7.80
CA GLY A 100 8.18 1.99 8.15
C GLY A 100 8.53 3.15 7.22
N VAL A 101 9.73 3.66 7.40
CA VAL A 101 10.25 4.76 6.59
C VAL A 101 10.44 4.30 5.15
N VAL A 102 10.04 5.14 4.19
CA VAL A 102 10.27 4.91 2.77
C VAL A 102 11.13 6.05 2.25
N SER A 103 12.19 5.72 1.53
CA SER A 103 13.11 6.70 0.96
C SER A 103 13.30 6.47 -0.53
N ALA A 104 13.82 7.47 -1.21
CA ALA A 104 14.10 7.40 -2.64
C ALA A 104 15.34 8.19 -3.01
N ILE A 105 15.93 7.82 -4.14
CA ILE A 105 17.02 8.53 -4.77
C ILE A 105 16.79 8.49 -6.28
N TRP A 106 17.11 9.56 -6.97
CA TRP A 106 16.98 9.62 -8.43
C TRP A 106 18.35 9.68 -9.09
N ALA A 107 18.40 9.23 -10.33
CA ALA A 107 19.63 9.37 -11.11
C ALA A 107 19.98 10.84 -11.32
N SER A 108 18.98 11.71 -11.43
CA SER A 108 19.18 13.16 -11.43
C SER A 108 17.94 13.84 -10.87
N ALA A 109 18.13 15.04 -10.30
CA ALA A 109 17.06 15.78 -9.63
C ALA A 109 16.35 16.68 -10.63
N ASN A 110 15.14 16.31 -11.08
CA ASN A 110 14.41 17.10 -12.08
C ASN A 110 12.90 16.87 -12.05
N GLY A 111 12.31 16.80 -10.89
CA GLY A 111 10.87 16.64 -10.78
C GLY A 111 10.48 16.27 -9.36
N PHE A 112 9.50 15.41 -9.24
CA PHE A 112 8.91 15.08 -7.95
C PHE A 112 8.53 13.61 -7.91
N MET A 113 8.39 13.09 -6.69
CA MET A 113 7.59 11.89 -6.44
C MET A 113 6.23 12.37 -5.96
N ARG A 114 5.17 11.95 -6.66
CA ARG A 114 3.80 12.17 -6.21
C ARG A 114 3.38 10.95 -5.44
N LEU A 115 2.83 11.13 -4.25
CA LEU A 115 2.52 9.99 -3.41
C LEU A 115 1.25 10.19 -2.61
N GLU A 116 0.63 9.08 -2.25
CA GLU A 116 -0.51 9.02 -1.35
C GLU A 116 -0.22 8.01 -0.27
N GLU A 117 -0.63 8.34 0.93
CA GLU A 117 -0.52 7.46 2.07
C GLU A 117 -1.91 7.28 2.65
N GLY A 118 -2.44 6.06 2.55
CA GLY A 118 -3.76 5.74 3.07
C GLY A 118 -3.72 5.44 4.56
N THR A 119 -4.49 6.12 5.35
CA THR A 119 -4.63 5.92 6.80
C THR A 119 -6.10 5.89 7.19
#